data_2caa2167f7558ca329cf95afe97757cf
#
_entry.id   2caa2167f7558ca329cf95afe97757cf
#
_cell.length_a   1.000
_cell.length_b   1.000
_cell.length_c   1.000
_cell.angle_alpha   90.00
_cell.angle_beta   90.00
_cell.angle_gamma   90.00
#
_symmetry.space_group_name_H-M   'P 1'
#
loop_
_entity.id
_entity.type
_entity.pdbx_description
1 polymer ?
#
loop_
_entity_poly.entity_id
_entity_poly.type
_entity_poly.pdbx_seq_one_letter_code
_entity_poly.pdbx_strand_id
1 'polypeptide(L)'
;MPPVSDTPDTDPRVDLEIRDKPVPRGSGRSVLPGFGLSLGYTIFYLGLIVLIPLSAAFLKTFGMTWAEFTAAVFSERVLAAYRVSFGASLVAAALNATFGLLLAWVLVRYPFPGRRVVDALVDLPFALPTAVAGIALTALYAKNGWIGSWLEPLWVKTIGALPGLSWLGAKIAYDRPGVVLALTFIGLPFVVRTLQPVLEELEPELEEASATLGASRWQTITRVLLPELAPALLTGFALSFARALGEYGSVVFISGNMPNRTEIVPLLIITKLEQYDYRGATALAVVMLVGSFAVLLGINLLQKWSRRHHRI
;
A
#
# COMPACT_ATOMS: atom_id res chain seq x y z
N MET A 1 -78.17 -9.86 24.38
CA MET A 1 -76.72 -9.68 24.41
C MET A 1 -76.42 -8.20 24.14
N PRO A 2 -75.98 -7.41 25.12
CA PRO A 2 -75.56 -6.04 24.88
C PRO A 2 -74.11 -6.02 24.46
N PRO A 3 -73.66 -5.01 23.66
CA PRO A 3 -72.26 -4.90 23.24
C PRO A 3 -71.38 -4.33 24.36
N VAL A 4 -70.27 -4.96 24.60
CA VAL A 4 -69.17 -4.50 25.48
C VAL A 4 -68.40 -3.41 24.72
N SER A 5 -68.42 -2.21 25.25
CA SER A 5 -67.55 -1.11 24.81
C SER A 5 -66.34 -1.02 25.76
N ASP A 6 -65.24 -1.67 25.44
CA ASP A 6 -63.94 -1.44 26.09
C ASP A 6 -63.17 -0.38 25.30
N THR A 7 -63.26 0.82 25.71
CA THR A 7 -62.26 1.86 25.42
C THR A 7 -61.32 1.95 26.61
N PRO A 8 -60.02 1.75 26.46
CA PRO A 8 -59.07 2.00 27.56
C PRO A 8 -59.03 3.52 27.85
N ASP A 9 -59.40 3.85 29.05
CA ASP A 9 -59.28 5.19 29.63
C ASP A 9 -57.79 5.54 29.79
N THR A 10 -57.23 6.17 28.79
CA THR A 10 -55.85 6.67 28.86
C THR A 10 -55.90 8.05 29.51
N ASP A 11 -55.58 8.14 30.80
CA ASP A 11 -55.40 9.39 31.55
C ASP A 11 -54.26 10.20 30.90
N PRO A 12 -54.58 11.36 30.28
CA PRO A 12 -53.56 12.17 29.61
C PRO A 12 -52.48 12.75 30.54
N ARG A 13 -52.63 12.63 31.84
CA ARG A 13 -51.62 13.10 32.82
C ARG A 13 -50.48 12.11 33.02
N VAL A 14 -50.67 10.82 32.69
CA VAL A 14 -49.60 9.81 32.82
C VAL A 14 -48.54 9.99 31.71
N ASP A 15 -48.94 10.43 30.51
CA ASP A 15 -48.02 10.64 29.39
C ASP A 15 -47.13 11.87 29.54
N LEU A 16 -47.51 12.85 30.37
CA LEU A 16 -46.71 14.05 30.61
C LEU A 16 -45.62 13.85 31.67
N GLU A 17 -45.83 12.92 32.63
CA GLU A 17 -44.87 12.66 33.69
C GLU A 17 -43.66 11.79 33.23
N ILE A 18 -43.82 11.06 32.10
CA ILE A 18 -42.73 10.27 31.52
C ILE A 18 -41.76 11.13 30.70
N ARG A 19 -42.22 12.30 30.24
CA ARG A 19 -41.47 13.17 29.32
C ARG A 19 -40.44 14.08 29.97
N ASP A 20 -40.52 14.30 31.28
CA ASP A 20 -39.70 15.26 32.04
C ASP A 20 -38.68 14.64 33.00
N LYS A 21 -38.56 13.31 33.01
CA LYS A 21 -37.45 12.69 33.76
C LYS A 21 -36.16 12.90 33.00
N PRO A 22 -35.19 13.70 33.53
CA PRO A 22 -33.88 13.82 32.89
C PRO A 22 -33.28 12.43 32.77
N VAL A 23 -33.04 12.02 31.53
CA VAL A 23 -32.29 10.77 31.24
C VAL A 23 -30.99 10.88 32.06
N PRO A 24 -30.72 9.97 33.01
CA PRO A 24 -29.48 10.02 33.75
C PRO A 24 -28.36 10.00 32.75
N ARG A 25 -27.57 11.08 32.66
CA ARG A 25 -26.31 11.10 31.92
C ARG A 25 -25.46 10.03 32.56
N GLY A 26 -25.49 8.86 31.95
CA GLY A 26 -24.67 7.74 32.37
C GLY A 26 -23.25 8.24 32.50
N SER A 27 -22.72 8.23 33.71
CA SER A 27 -21.29 8.36 33.96
C SER A 27 -20.62 7.41 33.00
N GLY A 28 -19.68 7.92 32.16
CA GLY A 28 -19.02 7.18 31.08
C GLY A 28 -18.29 5.94 31.57
N ARG A 29 -19.04 4.93 31.95
CA ARG A 29 -18.54 3.57 32.11
C ARG A 29 -18.26 3.10 30.68
N SER A 30 -17.01 2.99 30.34
CA SER A 30 -16.56 2.35 29.13
C SER A 30 -17.30 1.01 28.97
N VAL A 31 -18.00 0.85 27.85
CA VAL A 31 -18.79 -0.35 27.53
C VAL A 31 -17.93 -1.63 27.52
N LEU A 32 -16.61 -1.46 27.46
CA LEU A 32 -15.63 -2.53 27.44
C LEU A 32 -14.88 -2.58 28.79
N PRO A 33 -15.15 -3.60 29.65
CA PRO A 33 -14.37 -3.80 30.87
C PRO A 33 -12.92 -4.12 30.49
N GLY A 34 -11.95 -3.42 31.09
CA GLY A 34 -10.52 -3.61 30.80
C GLY A 34 -9.92 -2.72 29.71
N PHE A 35 -10.69 -1.82 29.08
CA PHE A 35 -10.19 -0.93 28.02
C PHE A 35 -8.93 -0.14 28.44
N GLY A 36 -8.92 0.43 29.66
CA GLY A 36 -7.76 1.18 30.16
C GLY A 36 -6.50 0.33 30.30
N LEU A 37 -6.65 -0.92 30.78
CA LEU A 37 -5.55 -1.87 30.91
C LEU A 37 -5.02 -2.31 29.54
N SER A 38 -5.90 -2.64 28.60
CA SER A 38 -5.57 -3.02 27.25
C SER A 38 -4.87 -1.87 26.51
N LEU A 39 -5.41 -0.66 26.61
CA LEU A 39 -4.81 0.53 26.00
C LEU A 39 -3.42 0.82 26.61
N GLY A 40 -3.28 0.77 27.94
CA GLY A 40 -2.00 0.98 28.62
C GLY A 40 -0.95 -0.03 28.19
N TYR A 41 -1.31 -1.32 28.12
CA TYR A 41 -0.41 -2.36 27.63
C TYR A 41 0.00 -2.15 26.17
N THR A 42 -0.96 -1.80 25.30
CA THR A 42 -0.69 -1.53 23.88
C THR A 42 0.25 -0.35 23.68
N ILE A 43 0.01 0.75 24.41
CA ILE A 43 0.88 1.95 24.34
C ILE A 43 2.28 1.62 24.89
N PHE A 44 2.36 0.89 26.00
CA PHE A 44 3.64 0.47 26.57
C PHE A 44 4.43 -0.41 25.61
N TYR A 45 3.79 -1.41 25.02
CA TYR A 45 4.41 -2.33 24.07
C TYR A 45 4.88 -1.62 22.80
N LEU A 46 4.03 -0.77 22.20
CA LEU A 46 4.39 0.07 21.05
C LEU A 46 5.52 1.05 21.41
N GLY A 47 5.46 1.65 22.61
CA GLY A 47 6.51 2.55 23.08
C GLY A 47 7.85 1.83 23.16
N LEU A 48 7.88 0.67 23.80
CA LEU A 48 9.12 -0.09 24.01
C LEU A 48 9.72 -0.62 22.70
N ILE A 49 8.90 -1.22 21.83
CA ILE A 49 9.40 -1.94 20.66
C ILE A 49 9.55 -1.04 19.42
N VAL A 50 8.73 0.00 19.29
CA VAL A 50 8.73 0.84 18.09
C VAL A 50 9.34 2.22 18.38
N LEU A 51 8.80 2.93 19.40
CA LEU A 51 9.21 4.33 19.62
C LEU A 51 10.63 4.46 20.15
N ILE A 52 11.11 3.57 21.04
CA ILE A 52 12.46 3.65 21.58
C ILE A 52 13.51 3.41 20.49
N PRO A 53 13.50 2.31 19.68
CA PRO A 53 14.46 2.12 18.60
C PRO A 53 14.40 3.24 17.55
N LEU A 54 13.18 3.70 17.22
CA LEU A 54 12.99 4.78 16.27
C LEU A 54 13.57 6.09 16.78
N SER A 55 13.31 6.46 18.05
CA SER A 55 13.86 7.67 18.66
C SER A 55 15.38 7.62 18.75
N ALA A 56 15.98 6.46 18.97
CA ALA A 56 17.43 6.30 18.96
C ALA A 56 18.06 6.65 17.61
N ALA A 57 17.40 6.31 16.50
CA ALA A 57 17.86 6.72 15.16
C ALA A 57 17.81 8.25 14.98
N PHE A 58 16.72 8.89 15.43
CA PHE A 58 16.63 10.36 15.41
C PHE A 58 17.68 11.02 16.30
N LEU A 59 17.85 10.56 17.54
CA LEU A 59 18.84 11.12 18.47
C LEU A 59 20.27 11.04 17.93
N LYS A 60 20.63 9.90 17.30
CA LYS A 60 21.93 9.78 16.63
C LYS A 60 22.09 10.76 15.47
N THR A 61 21.03 10.96 14.69
CA THR A 61 21.06 11.91 13.57
C THR A 61 21.14 13.35 14.05
N PHE A 62 20.40 13.73 15.11
CA PHE A 62 20.48 15.07 15.71
C PHE A 62 21.84 15.37 16.36
N GLY A 63 22.60 14.34 16.72
CA GLY A 63 24.00 14.49 17.19
C GLY A 63 25.02 14.78 16.10
N MET A 64 24.61 14.86 14.81
CA MET A 64 25.48 15.23 13.70
C MET A 64 25.50 16.75 13.50
N THR A 65 26.63 17.27 13.03
CA THR A 65 26.70 18.64 12.52
C THR A 65 25.90 18.75 11.21
N TRP A 66 25.42 19.95 10.89
CA TRP A 66 24.67 20.15 9.62
C TRP A 66 25.52 19.79 8.40
N ALA A 67 26.81 20.06 8.42
CA ALA A 67 27.74 19.70 7.34
C ALA A 67 27.87 18.17 7.18
N GLU A 68 28.02 17.43 8.28
CA GLU A 68 28.05 15.95 8.25
C GLU A 68 26.73 15.36 7.73
N PHE A 69 25.61 15.90 8.21
CA PHE A 69 24.30 15.45 7.77
C PHE A 69 24.09 15.66 6.26
N THR A 70 24.37 16.88 5.77
CA THR A 70 24.18 17.19 4.34
C THR A 70 25.12 16.38 3.46
N ALA A 71 26.37 16.18 3.86
CA ALA A 71 27.33 15.34 3.14
C ALA A 71 26.87 13.86 3.09
N ALA A 72 26.30 13.34 4.17
CA ALA A 72 25.80 11.97 4.24
C ALA A 72 24.55 11.74 3.38
N VAL A 73 23.63 12.73 3.34
CA VAL A 73 22.28 12.57 2.81
C VAL A 73 22.12 13.09 1.37
N PHE A 74 22.91 14.10 0.97
CA PHE A 74 22.81 14.76 -0.34
C PHE A 74 24.00 14.46 -1.27
N SER A 75 24.80 13.43 -1.00
CA SER A 75 25.81 13.00 -1.95
C SER A 75 25.16 12.52 -3.26
N GLU A 76 25.83 12.66 -4.39
CA GLU A 76 25.32 12.28 -5.71
C GLU A 76 24.82 10.83 -5.76
N ARG A 77 25.60 9.91 -5.15
CA ARG A 77 25.25 8.48 -5.02
C ARG A 77 23.93 8.28 -4.24
N VAL A 78 23.77 8.99 -3.13
CA VAL A 78 22.57 8.89 -2.29
C VAL A 78 21.35 9.47 -2.99
N LEU A 79 21.51 10.62 -3.67
CA LEU A 79 20.42 11.21 -4.45
C LEU A 79 19.98 10.30 -5.61
N ALA A 80 20.93 9.62 -6.27
CA ALA A 80 20.60 8.62 -7.28
C ALA A 80 19.84 7.44 -6.66
N ALA A 81 20.24 6.95 -5.49
CA ALA A 81 19.54 5.87 -4.80
C ALA A 81 18.13 6.26 -4.34
N TYR A 82 17.91 7.51 -3.89
CA TYR A 82 16.54 8.01 -3.63
C TYR A 82 15.68 7.98 -4.89
N ARG A 83 16.19 8.47 -6.02
CA ARG A 83 15.45 8.45 -7.29
C ARG A 83 15.05 7.03 -7.70
N VAL A 84 15.97 6.06 -7.52
CA VAL A 84 15.67 4.66 -7.82
C VAL A 84 14.63 4.10 -6.83
N SER A 85 14.83 4.27 -5.51
CA SER A 85 13.94 3.71 -4.50
C SER A 85 12.52 4.28 -4.61
N PHE A 86 12.37 5.61 -4.60
CA PHE A 86 11.04 6.24 -4.69
C PHE A 86 10.43 6.05 -6.08
N GLY A 87 11.22 6.22 -7.16
CA GLY A 87 10.75 6.09 -8.54
C GLY A 87 10.29 4.67 -8.86
N ALA A 88 11.11 3.66 -8.57
CA ALA A 88 10.76 2.27 -8.80
C ALA A 88 9.56 1.82 -7.95
N SER A 89 9.50 2.24 -6.67
CA SER A 89 8.35 1.95 -5.81
C SER A 89 7.06 2.59 -6.31
N LEU A 90 7.12 3.83 -6.82
CA LEU A 90 5.96 4.51 -7.39
C LEU A 90 5.47 3.81 -8.66
N VAL A 91 6.38 3.45 -9.56
CA VAL A 91 6.05 2.71 -10.79
C VAL A 91 5.48 1.34 -10.45
N ALA A 92 6.09 0.59 -9.55
CA ALA A 92 5.60 -0.71 -9.11
C ALA A 92 4.21 -0.61 -8.47
N ALA A 93 3.96 0.38 -7.61
CA ALA A 93 2.65 0.60 -7.01
C ALA A 93 1.59 0.98 -8.06
N ALA A 94 1.94 1.77 -9.07
CA ALA A 94 1.03 2.11 -10.18
C ALA A 94 0.71 0.88 -11.05
N LEU A 95 1.71 0.04 -11.35
CA LEU A 95 1.49 -1.24 -12.03
C LEU A 95 0.59 -2.16 -11.19
N ASN A 96 0.85 -2.26 -9.90
CA ASN A 96 0.02 -3.05 -8.99
C ASN A 96 -1.41 -2.51 -8.88
N ALA A 97 -1.60 -1.19 -8.86
CA ALA A 97 -2.94 -0.59 -8.88
C ALA A 97 -3.71 -0.98 -10.15
N THR A 98 -3.05 -0.97 -11.30
CA THR A 98 -3.66 -1.30 -12.58
C THR A 98 -3.93 -2.80 -12.72
N PHE A 99 -2.87 -3.62 -12.60
CA PHE A 99 -3.00 -5.07 -12.79
C PHE A 99 -3.68 -5.76 -11.60
N GLY A 100 -3.49 -5.26 -10.37
CA GLY A 100 -4.15 -5.74 -9.18
C GLY A 100 -5.65 -5.47 -9.19
N LEU A 101 -6.11 -4.33 -9.73
CA LEU A 101 -7.51 -4.05 -9.95
C LEU A 101 -8.11 -5.05 -10.97
N LEU A 102 -7.44 -5.28 -12.09
CA LEU A 102 -7.89 -6.24 -13.10
C LEU A 102 -7.96 -7.66 -12.52
N LEU A 103 -6.93 -8.06 -11.76
CA LEU A 103 -6.88 -9.39 -11.15
C LEU A 103 -7.94 -9.57 -10.07
N ALA A 104 -8.12 -8.59 -9.18
CA ALA A 104 -9.17 -8.60 -8.16
C ALA A 104 -10.55 -8.67 -8.81
N TRP A 105 -10.77 -7.88 -9.88
CA TRP A 105 -12.00 -7.90 -10.65
C TRP A 105 -12.31 -9.29 -11.22
N VAL A 106 -11.32 -9.91 -11.89
CA VAL A 106 -11.48 -11.25 -12.48
C VAL A 106 -11.73 -12.29 -11.38
N LEU A 107 -10.99 -12.22 -10.28
CA LEU A 107 -11.15 -13.15 -9.16
C LEU A 107 -12.51 -13.04 -8.48
N VAL A 108 -13.10 -11.85 -8.38
CA VAL A 108 -14.40 -11.68 -7.71
C VAL A 108 -15.58 -11.93 -8.66
N ARG A 109 -15.54 -11.37 -9.88
CA ARG A 109 -16.70 -11.33 -10.78
C ARG A 109 -16.85 -12.54 -11.69
N TYR A 110 -15.79 -13.31 -11.93
CA TYR A 110 -15.84 -14.43 -12.89
C TYR A 110 -15.60 -15.78 -12.20
N PRO A 111 -16.54 -16.75 -12.34
CA PRO A 111 -16.28 -18.13 -11.99
C PRO A 111 -15.49 -18.79 -13.12
N PHE A 112 -14.29 -19.30 -12.84
CA PHE A 112 -13.47 -20.06 -13.79
C PHE A 112 -12.74 -21.21 -13.10
N PRO A 113 -12.41 -22.30 -13.83
CA PRO A 113 -11.66 -23.39 -13.27
C PRO A 113 -10.25 -22.91 -12.87
N GLY A 114 -9.79 -23.29 -11.67
CA GLY A 114 -8.50 -22.83 -11.17
C GLY A 114 -8.50 -21.49 -10.43
N ARG A 115 -9.66 -20.81 -10.26
CA ARG A 115 -9.77 -19.54 -9.51
C ARG A 115 -9.08 -19.59 -8.16
N ARG A 116 -9.27 -20.69 -7.38
CA ARG A 116 -8.65 -20.87 -6.06
C ARG A 116 -7.11 -20.93 -6.14
N VAL A 117 -6.57 -21.52 -7.19
CA VAL A 117 -5.13 -21.58 -7.42
C VAL A 117 -4.57 -20.20 -7.74
N VAL A 118 -5.22 -19.46 -8.63
CA VAL A 118 -4.82 -18.07 -8.96
C VAL A 118 -4.90 -17.18 -7.73
N ASP A 119 -5.98 -17.32 -6.94
CA ASP A 119 -6.14 -16.57 -5.69
C ASP A 119 -5.04 -16.89 -4.67
N ALA A 120 -4.68 -18.17 -4.50
CA ALA A 120 -3.55 -18.58 -3.65
C ALA A 120 -2.19 -18.09 -4.19
N LEU A 121 -2.01 -18.01 -5.51
CA LEU A 121 -0.79 -17.48 -6.12
C LEU A 121 -0.60 -15.98 -5.85
N VAL A 122 -1.68 -15.23 -5.66
CA VAL A 122 -1.60 -13.81 -5.24
C VAL A 122 -0.89 -13.69 -3.89
N ASP A 123 -1.07 -14.64 -2.99
CA ASP A 123 -0.45 -14.61 -1.66
C ASP A 123 0.97 -15.20 -1.62
N LEU A 124 1.46 -15.73 -2.74
CA LEU A 124 2.80 -16.32 -2.84
C LEU A 124 3.92 -15.38 -2.32
N PRO A 125 3.90 -14.06 -2.59
CA PRO A 125 4.89 -13.12 -2.06
C PRO A 125 4.92 -13.05 -0.53
N PHE A 126 3.83 -13.37 0.16
CA PHE A 126 3.80 -13.42 1.63
C PHE A 126 4.39 -14.73 2.18
N ALA A 127 4.27 -15.81 1.43
CA ALA A 127 4.76 -17.12 1.82
C ALA A 127 6.27 -17.29 1.60
N LEU A 128 6.84 -16.57 0.62
CA LEU A 128 8.25 -16.69 0.27
C LEU A 128 9.13 -15.70 1.05
N PRO A 129 10.28 -16.14 1.58
CA PRO A 129 11.30 -15.20 2.02
C PRO A 129 11.71 -14.28 0.86
N THR A 130 11.79 -12.97 1.11
CA THR A 130 12.02 -11.98 0.04
C THR A 130 13.32 -12.23 -0.74
N ALA A 131 14.37 -12.71 -0.07
CA ALA A 131 15.61 -13.09 -0.71
C ALA A 131 15.42 -14.24 -1.72
N VAL A 132 14.65 -15.27 -1.35
CA VAL A 132 14.32 -16.40 -2.23
C VAL A 132 13.54 -15.93 -3.44
N ALA A 133 12.56 -15.05 -3.25
CA ALA A 133 11.82 -14.43 -4.34
C ALA A 133 12.75 -13.66 -5.29
N GLY A 134 13.71 -12.90 -4.77
CA GLY A 134 14.70 -12.17 -5.57
C GLY A 134 15.59 -13.10 -6.40
N ILE A 135 16.08 -14.19 -5.80
CA ILE A 135 16.89 -15.20 -6.50
C ILE A 135 16.07 -15.87 -7.60
N ALA A 136 14.83 -16.29 -7.30
CA ALA A 136 13.95 -16.93 -8.28
C ALA A 136 13.62 -16.01 -9.46
N LEU A 137 13.25 -14.74 -9.17
CA LEU A 137 13.01 -13.74 -10.21
C LEU A 137 14.26 -13.48 -11.05
N THR A 138 15.43 -13.40 -10.42
CA THR A 138 16.70 -13.24 -11.15
C THR A 138 16.97 -14.43 -12.08
N ALA A 139 16.80 -15.66 -11.60
CA ALA A 139 16.97 -16.86 -12.40
C ALA A 139 16.01 -16.93 -13.60
N LEU A 140 14.76 -16.46 -13.42
CA LEU A 140 13.76 -16.45 -14.48
C LEU A 140 14.00 -15.37 -15.53
N TYR A 141 14.38 -14.16 -15.08
CA TYR A 141 14.44 -12.95 -15.94
C TYR A 141 15.87 -12.57 -16.38
N ALA A 142 16.91 -13.24 -15.90
CA ALA A 142 18.26 -13.07 -16.44
C ALA A 142 18.31 -13.46 -17.93
N LYS A 143 19.28 -12.92 -18.67
CA LYS A 143 19.44 -13.16 -20.12
C LYS A 143 19.37 -14.63 -20.51
N ASN A 144 19.90 -15.53 -19.68
CA ASN A 144 19.90 -16.98 -19.90
C ASN A 144 18.73 -17.67 -19.17
N GLY A 145 17.85 -16.92 -18.52
CA GLY A 145 16.68 -17.44 -17.82
C GLY A 145 15.56 -17.81 -18.77
N TRP A 146 14.63 -18.63 -18.29
CA TRP A 146 13.52 -19.13 -19.09
C TRP A 146 12.66 -18.02 -19.72
N ILE A 147 12.39 -16.95 -18.99
CA ILE A 147 11.62 -15.79 -19.48
C ILE A 147 12.54 -14.76 -20.10
N GLY A 148 13.70 -14.48 -19.48
CA GLY A 148 14.63 -13.45 -19.90
C GLY A 148 15.20 -13.66 -21.29
N SER A 149 15.43 -14.92 -21.69
CA SER A 149 16.01 -15.27 -23.00
C SER A 149 15.20 -14.75 -24.19
N TRP A 150 13.88 -14.66 -24.09
CA TRP A 150 13.02 -14.15 -25.15
C TRP A 150 12.47 -12.74 -24.86
N LEU A 151 12.29 -12.39 -23.59
CA LEU A 151 11.73 -11.09 -23.19
C LEU A 151 12.76 -9.96 -23.29
N GLU A 152 14.04 -10.21 -22.94
CA GLU A 152 15.07 -9.16 -22.98
C GLU A 152 15.32 -8.63 -24.41
N PRO A 153 15.44 -9.46 -25.46
CA PRO A 153 15.55 -8.95 -26.83
C PRO A 153 14.32 -8.11 -27.27
N LEU A 154 13.13 -8.53 -26.86
CA LEU A 154 11.90 -7.77 -27.13
C LEU A 154 11.89 -6.43 -26.40
N TRP A 155 12.29 -6.43 -25.12
CA TRP A 155 12.42 -5.23 -24.30
C TRP A 155 13.37 -4.20 -24.93
N VAL A 156 14.55 -4.64 -25.34
CA VAL A 156 15.56 -3.77 -25.98
C VAL A 156 15.02 -3.16 -27.27
N LYS A 157 14.34 -3.95 -28.10
CA LYS A 157 13.81 -3.49 -29.40
C LYS A 157 12.62 -2.52 -29.26
N THR A 158 11.81 -2.69 -28.22
CA THR A 158 10.58 -1.89 -28.02
C THR A 158 10.84 -0.70 -27.12
N ILE A 159 11.01 -0.97 -25.82
CA ILE A 159 11.08 0.07 -24.79
C ILE A 159 12.46 0.72 -24.73
N GLY A 160 13.54 -0.05 -24.91
CA GLY A 160 14.90 0.47 -24.94
C GLY A 160 15.20 1.41 -26.11
N ALA A 161 14.44 1.29 -27.21
CA ALA A 161 14.57 2.15 -28.39
C ALA A 161 13.73 3.43 -28.32
N LEU A 162 12.80 3.55 -27.35
CA LEU A 162 11.93 4.73 -27.23
C LEU A 162 12.68 5.92 -26.61
N PRO A 163 12.71 7.08 -27.28
CA PRO A 163 13.28 8.30 -26.70
C PRO A 163 12.55 8.67 -25.40
N GLY A 164 13.32 8.91 -24.33
CA GLY A 164 12.76 9.25 -23.02
C GLY A 164 12.54 8.06 -22.05
N LEU A 165 12.55 6.81 -22.54
CA LEU A 165 12.46 5.61 -21.72
C LEU A 165 13.81 4.90 -21.52
N SER A 166 14.88 5.43 -22.10
CA SER A 166 16.27 4.92 -21.96
C SER A 166 16.74 4.85 -20.50
N TRP A 167 16.13 5.66 -19.62
CA TRP A 167 16.41 5.60 -18.17
C TRP A 167 16.01 4.27 -17.51
N LEU A 168 15.06 3.53 -18.10
CA LEU A 168 14.67 2.21 -17.63
C LEU A 168 15.79 1.16 -17.79
N GLY A 169 16.76 1.40 -18.68
CA GLY A 169 17.87 0.49 -18.90
C GLY A 169 17.63 -0.53 -20.02
N ALA A 170 18.73 -1.17 -20.46
CA ALA A 170 18.73 -2.09 -21.59
C ALA A 170 18.49 -3.54 -21.19
N LYS A 171 18.57 -3.89 -19.91
CA LYS A 171 18.40 -5.26 -19.40
C LYS A 171 17.20 -5.33 -18.49
N ILE A 172 16.58 -6.51 -18.35
CA ILE A 172 15.51 -6.72 -17.38
C ILE A 172 16.14 -7.05 -16.02
N ALA A 173 16.84 -8.16 -15.90
CA ALA A 173 17.61 -8.44 -14.70
C ALA A 173 18.89 -7.61 -14.66
N TYR A 174 19.35 -7.30 -13.45
CA TYR A 174 20.54 -6.49 -13.15
C TYR A 174 20.47 -5.04 -13.63
N ASP A 175 19.25 -4.52 -13.81
CA ASP A 175 18.99 -3.11 -14.13
C ASP A 175 17.66 -2.65 -13.50
N ARG A 176 17.26 -1.39 -13.70
CA ARG A 176 16.05 -0.78 -13.10
C ARG A 176 14.76 -1.56 -13.35
N PRO A 177 14.51 -2.17 -14.54
CA PRO A 177 13.32 -2.99 -14.73
C PRO A 177 13.22 -4.16 -13.76
N GLY A 178 14.35 -4.78 -13.42
CA GLY A 178 14.40 -5.84 -12.42
C GLY A 178 14.00 -5.36 -11.04
N VAL A 179 14.41 -4.14 -10.66
CA VAL A 179 13.96 -3.53 -9.41
C VAL A 179 12.44 -3.36 -9.41
N VAL A 180 11.89 -2.77 -10.48
CA VAL A 180 10.43 -2.57 -10.61
C VAL A 180 9.69 -3.91 -10.58
N LEU A 181 10.21 -4.93 -11.28
CA LEU A 181 9.63 -6.28 -11.31
C LEU A 181 9.54 -6.90 -9.90
N ALA A 182 10.65 -6.86 -9.14
CA ALA A 182 10.67 -7.39 -7.78
C ALA A 182 9.69 -6.65 -6.86
N LEU A 183 9.65 -5.32 -6.95
CA LEU A 183 8.74 -4.49 -6.16
C LEU A 183 7.27 -4.72 -6.56
N THR A 184 7.00 -4.92 -7.85
CA THR A 184 5.66 -5.27 -8.35
C THR A 184 5.22 -6.63 -7.80
N PHE A 185 6.07 -7.64 -7.87
CA PHE A 185 5.77 -8.96 -7.33
C PHE A 185 5.39 -8.89 -5.85
N ILE A 186 6.19 -8.20 -5.02
CA ILE A 186 5.96 -8.12 -3.57
C ILE A 186 4.76 -7.23 -3.23
N GLY A 187 4.51 -6.19 -4.02
CA GLY A 187 3.42 -5.23 -3.77
C GLY A 187 2.04 -5.67 -4.25
N LEU A 188 1.95 -6.63 -5.18
CA LEU A 188 0.71 -7.06 -5.82
C LEU A 188 -0.39 -7.50 -4.83
N PRO A 189 -0.11 -8.37 -3.84
CA PRO A 189 -1.15 -8.84 -2.92
C PRO A 189 -1.79 -7.71 -2.12
N PHE A 190 -1.08 -6.64 -1.81
CA PHE A 190 -1.64 -5.51 -1.06
C PHE A 190 -2.77 -4.82 -1.81
N VAL A 191 -2.65 -4.66 -3.12
CA VAL A 191 -3.72 -4.06 -3.94
C VAL A 191 -4.88 -5.03 -4.09
N VAL A 192 -4.61 -6.28 -4.43
CA VAL A 192 -5.64 -7.30 -4.67
C VAL A 192 -6.48 -7.53 -3.40
N ARG A 193 -5.83 -7.75 -2.25
CA ARG A 193 -6.52 -8.01 -0.97
C ARG A 193 -7.26 -6.79 -0.41
N THR A 194 -6.87 -5.58 -0.80
CA THR A 194 -7.62 -4.36 -0.44
C THR A 194 -8.88 -4.20 -1.30
N LEU A 195 -8.83 -4.61 -2.56
CA LEU A 195 -9.94 -4.44 -3.51
C LEU A 195 -10.98 -5.56 -3.46
N GLN A 196 -10.57 -6.81 -3.19
CA GLN A 196 -11.48 -7.96 -3.19
C GLN A 196 -12.71 -7.75 -2.29
N PRO A 197 -12.59 -7.38 -0.99
CA PRO A 197 -13.76 -7.19 -0.13
C PRO A 197 -14.72 -6.12 -0.67
N VAL A 198 -14.17 -5.01 -1.17
CA VAL A 198 -14.98 -3.92 -1.71
C VAL A 198 -15.70 -4.34 -2.98
N LEU A 199 -15.06 -5.14 -3.83
CA LEU A 199 -15.69 -5.71 -5.03
C LEU A 199 -16.77 -6.75 -4.71
N GLU A 200 -16.61 -7.50 -3.61
CA GLU A 200 -17.59 -8.47 -3.10
C GLU A 200 -18.81 -7.78 -2.50
N GLU A 201 -18.62 -6.64 -1.82
CA GLU A 201 -19.69 -5.82 -1.24
C GLU A 201 -20.43 -4.96 -2.26
N LEU A 202 -19.92 -4.85 -3.49
CA LEU A 202 -20.48 -3.98 -4.52
C LEU A 202 -21.77 -4.61 -5.09
N GLU A 203 -22.90 -3.96 -4.79
CA GLU A 203 -24.23 -4.44 -5.15
C GLU A 203 -24.44 -4.52 -6.67
N PRO A 204 -24.93 -5.64 -7.21
CA PRO A 204 -25.24 -5.79 -8.65
C PRO A 204 -26.25 -4.76 -9.15
N GLU A 205 -27.11 -4.26 -8.26
CA GLU A 205 -28.15 -3.27 -8.55
C GLU A 205 -27.58 -1.98 -9.13
N LEU A 206 -26.36 -1.59 -8.78
CA LEU A 206 -25.68 -0.42 -9.36
C LEU A 206 -25.41 -0.60 -10.86
N GLU A 207 -25.02 -1.81 -11.26
CA GLU A 207 -24.79 -2.13 -12.68
C GLU A 207 -26.12 -2.24 -13.43
N GLU A 208 -27.13 -2.85 -12.83
CA GLU A 208 -28.48 -2.99 -13.41
C GLU A 208 -29.16 -1.63 -13.57
N ALA A 209 -29.11 -0.77 -12.55
CA ALA A 209 -29.66 0.57 -12.62
C ALA A 209 -28.98 1.41 -13.70
N SER A 210 -27.63 1.31 -13.82
CA SER A 210 -26.92 2.03 -14.88
C SER A 210 -27.30 1.53 -16.28
N ALA A 211 -27.53 0.22 -16.44
CA ALA A 211 -27.95 -0.38 -17.70
C ALA A 211 -29.37 0.03 -18.08
N THR A 212 -30.31 0.11 -17.12
CA THR A 212 -31.69 0.58 -17.36
C THR A 212 -31.73 2.04 -17.78
N LEU A 213 -30.78 2.85 -17.32
CA LEU A 213 -30.60 4.25 -17.76
C LEU A 213 -29.90 4.38 -19.12
N GLY A 214 -29.58 3.27 -19.79
CA GLY A 214 -28.97 3.25 -21.11
C GLY A 214 -27.45 3.50 -21.11
N ALA A 215 -26.78 3.35 -19.97
CA ALA A 215 -25.32 3.48 -19.91
C ALA A 215 -24.63 2.30 -20.63
N SER A 216 -23.60 2.61 -21.43
CA SER A 216 -22.74 1.57 -21.99
C SER A 216 -21.87 0.94 -20.88
N ARG A 217 -21.37 -0.28 -21.10
CA ARG A 217 -20.45 -0.96 -20.15
C ARG A 217 -19.27 -0.10 -19.74
N TRP A 218 -18.69 0.64 -20.67
CA TRP A 218 -17.58 1.56 -20.39
C TRP A 218 -18.01 2.73 -19.50
N GLN A 219 -19.21 3.26 -19.71
CA GLN A 219 -19.77 4.31 -18.85
C GLN A 219 -20.05 3.80 -17.43
N THR A 220 -20.61 2.59 -17.30
CA THR A 220 -20.81 1.95 -16.00
C THR A 220 -19.49 1.77 -15.26
N ILE A 221 -18.46 1.22 -15.92
CA ILE A 221 -17.14 1.03 -15.29
C ILE A 221 -16.53 2.36 -14.87
N THR A 222 -16.48 3.36 -15.76
CA THR A 222 -15.72 4.59 -15.52
C THR A 222 -16.46 5.61 -14.66
N ARG A 223 -17.81 5.63 -14.71
CA ARG A 223 -18.61 6.65 -14.01
C ARG A 223 -19.30 6.15 -12.75
N VAL A 224 -19.46 4.81 -12.62
CA VAL A 224 -20.15 4.21 -11.47
C VAL A 224 -19.16 3.40 -10.64
N LEU A 225 -18.58 2.34 -11.21
CA LEU A 225 -17.79 1.38 -10.46
C LEU A 225 -16.40 1.89 -10.07
N LEU A 226 -15.68 2.51 -10.99
CA LEU A 226 -14.32 3.01 -10.71
C LEU A 226 -14.28 4.12 -9.65
N PRO A 227 -15.19 5.09 -9.62
CA PRO A 227 -15.28 6.06 -8.53
C PRO A 227 -15.57 5.41 -7.16
N GLU A 228 -16.41 4.38 -7.12
CA GLU A 228 -16.71 3.63 -5.89
C GLU A 228 -15.49 2.84 -5.39
N LEU A 229 -14.73 2.25 -6.30
CA LEU A 229 -13.51 1.52 -5.99
C LEU A 229 -12.30 2.42 -5.71
N ALA A 230 -12.33 3.69 -6.12
CA ALA A 230 -11.19 4.60 -6.03
C ALA A 230 -10.60 4.74 -4.62
N PRO A 231 -11.38 4.82 -3.52
CA PRO A 231 -10.81 4.90 -2.17
C PRO A 231 -10.04 3.63 -1.78
N ALA A 232 -10.55 2.45 -2.14
CA ALA A 232 -9.89 1.17 -1.89
C ALA A 232 -8.64 1.02 -2.77
N LEU A 233 -8.73 1.42 -4.05
CA LEU A 233 -7.60 1.40 -4.97
C LEU A 233 -6.45 2.30 -4.51
N LEU A 234 -6.76 3.51 -4.04
CA LEU A 234 -5.77 4.42 -3.47
C LEU A 234 -5.16 3.86 -2.17
N THR A 235 -5.95 3.17 -1.36
CA THR A 235 -5.44 2.48 -0.16
C THR A 235 -4.48 1.35 -0.54
N GLY A 236 -4.87 0.49 -1.49
CA GLY A 236 -4.01 -0.58 -2.00
C GLY A 236 -2.73 -0.05 -2.63
N PHE A 237 -2.82 1.01 -3.41
CA PHE A 237 -1.67 1.73 -3.97
C PHE A 237 -0.71 2.22 -2.87
N ALA A 238 -1.24 2.88 -1.83
CA ALA A 238 -0.44 3.40 -0.72
C ALA A 238 0.27 2.28 0.05
N LEU A 239 -0.44 1.18 0.31
CA LEU A 239 0.14 0.01 0.99
C LEU A 239 1.21 -0.67 0.13
N SER A 240 0.96 -0.86 -1.16
CA SER A 240 1.92 -1.41 -2.11
C SER A 240 3.16 -0.52 -2.22
N PHE A 241 3.00 0.79 -2.30
CA PHE A 241 4.10 1.75 -2.31
C PHE A 241 4.95 1.69 -1.03
N ALA A 242 4.30 1.73 0.13
CA ALA A 242 4.98 1.68 1.43
C ALA A 242 5.78 0.37 1.57
N ARG A 243 5.18 -0.74 1.16
CA ARG A 243 5.84 -2.06 1.19
C ARG A 243 7.03 -2.11 0.23
N ALA A 244 6.88 -1.58 -0.98
CA ALA A 244 7.94 -1.54 -1.99
C ALA A 244 9.13 -0.67 -1.56
N LEU A 245 8.87 0.47 -0.94
CA LEU A 245 9.91 1.44 -0.56
C LEU A 245 10.89 0.91 0.49
N GLY A 246 10.41 0.06 1.41
CA GLY A 246 11.24 -0.61 2.41
C GLY A 246 11.85 -1.94 1.97
N GLU A 247 11.66 -2.35 0.71
CA GLU A 247 12.15 -3.65 0.24
C GLU A 247 13.66 -3.64 0.00
N TYR A 248 14.33 -4.65 0.54
CA TYR A 248 15.75 -4.92 0.36
C TYR A 248 15.99 -6.31 -0.21
N GLY A 249 15.41 -7.33 0.41
CA GLY A 249 15.78 -8.72 0.23
C GLY A 249 15.65 -9.23 -1.22
N SER A 250 14.54 -8.91 -1.90
CA SER A 250 14.36 -9.33 -3.30
C SER A 250 15.16 -8.47 -4.27
N VAL A 251 15.24 -7.17 -3.98
CA VAL A 251 15.87 -6.20 -4.88
C VAL A 251 17.39 -6.41 -4.95
N VAL A 252 18.05 -6.71 -3.83
CA VAL A 252 19.51 -6.89 -3.80
C VAL A 252 20.02 -7.95 -4.76
N PHE A 253 19.23 -8.98 -5.07
CA PHE A 253 19.62 -10.05 -6.00
C PHE A 253 19.36 -9.68 -7.47
N ILE A 254 18.32 -8.94 -7.78
CA ILE A 254 17.92 -8.69 -9.17
C ILE A 254 18.39 -7.32 -9.70
N SER A 255 18.74 -6.36 -8.83
CA SER A 255 19.05 -4.99 -9.25
C SER A 255 20.43 -4.81 -9.86
N GLY A 256 21.38 -5.74 -9.60
CA GLY A 256 22.78 -5.59 -9.98
C GLY A 256 23.58 -4.59 -9.13
N ASN A 257 22.96 -3.88 -8.22
CA ASN A 257 23.55 -3.03 -7.17
C ASN A 257 24.61 -2.01 -7.68
N MET A 258 24.42 -1.47 -8.88
CA MET A 258 25.36 -0.52 -9.48
C MET A 258 25.23 0.86 -8.85
N PRO A 259 26.31 1.45 -8.30
CA PRO A 259 26.31 2.80 -7.79
C PRO A 259 25.79 3.81 -8.83
N ASN A 260 25.04 4.81 -8.37
CA ASN A 260 24.41 5.85 -9.19
C ASN A 260 23.38 5.35 -10.24
N ARG A 261 23.13 4.04 -10.34
CA ARG A 261 22.27 3.48 -11.40
C ARG A 261 21.12 2.63 -10.86
N THR A 262 21.41 1.56 -10.12
CA THR A 262 20.41 0.60 -9.66
C THR A 262 20.43 0.37 -8.15
N GLU A 263 21.32 1.03 -7.46
CA GLU A 263 21.44 0.93 -6.02
C GLU A 263 20.24 1.59 -5.33
N ILE A 264 19.66 0.89 -4.36
CA ILE A 264 18.52 1.37 -3.57
C ILE A 264 18.98 1.87 -2.20
N VAL A 265 18.20 2.74 -1.56
CA VAL A 265 18.58 3.32 -0.26
C VAL A 265 18.68 2.26 0.85
N PRO A 266 17.80 1.26 0.97
CA PRO A 266 17.99 0.19 1.95
C PRO A 266 19.34 -0.53 1.82
N LEU A 267 19.84 -0.75 0.60
CA LEU A 267 21.18 -1.29 0.37
C LEU A 267 22.27 -0.34 0.87
N LEU A 268 22.16 0.96 0.59
CA LEU A 268 23.13 1.96 1.11
C LEU A 268 23.17 2.00 2.62
N ILE A 269 22.03 1.87 3.29
CA ILE A 269 21.96 1.80 4.76
C ILE A 269 22.76 0.60 5.26
N ILE A 270 22.54 -0.58 4.68
CA ILE A 270 23.30 -1.81 5.04
C ILE A 270 24.77 -1.64 4.77
N THR A 271 25.15 -1.12 3.59
CA THR A 271 26.56 -0.87 3.24
C THR A 271 27.24 0.07 4.23
N LYS A 272 26.56 1.14 4.68
CA LYS A 272 27.09 2.03 5.71
C LYS A 272 27.22 1.36 7.07
N LEU A 273 26.31 0.48 7.45
CA LEU A 273 26.40 -0.32 8.67
C LEU A 273 27.59 -1.28 8.62
N GLU A 274 27.83 -1.93 7.49
CA GLU A 274 28.98 -2.82 7.27
C GLU A 274 30.32 -2.04 7.33
N GLN A 275 30.32 -0.77 6.94
CA GLN A 275 31.46 0.15 7.06
C GLN A 275 31.60 0.78 8.44
N TYR A 276 30.77 0.40 9.42
CA TYR A 276 30.70 1.01 10.76
C TYR A 276 30.34 2.51 10.77
N ASP A 277 29.83 3.05 9.64
CA ASP A 277 29.30 4.41 9.56
C ASP A 277 27.84 4.46 10.08
N TYR A 278 27.70 4.25 11.38
CA TYR A 278 26.37 4.26 12.03
C TYR A 278 25.67 5.62 11.92
N ARG A 279 26.42 6.74 11.90
CA ARG A 279 25.83 8.08 11.76
C ARG A 279 25.23 8.26 10.37
N GLY A 280 25.99 7.96 9.33
CA GLY A 280 25.49 8.01 7.96
C GLY A 280 24.32 7.05 7.71
N ALA A 281 24.38 5.83 8.24
CA ALA A 281 23.29 4.86 8.13
C ALA A 281 21.98 5.38 8.78
N THR A 282 22.06 5.94 10.01
CA THR A 282 20.89 6.49 10.70
C THR A 282 20.34 7.74 10.02
N ALA A 283 21.21 8.61 9.49
CA ALA A 283 20.79 9.78 8.71
C ALA A 283 19.98 9.39 7.47
N LEU A 284 20.45 8.39 6.71
CA LEU A 284 19.71 7.85 5.55
C LEU A 284 18.37 7.22 5.96
N ALA A 285 18.37 6.44 7.05
CA ALA A 285 17.15 5.82 7.56
C ALA A 285 16.10 6.86 7.98
N VAL A 286 16.52 7.93 8.67
CA VAL A 286 15.62 9.02 9.07
C VAL A 286 15.05 9.76 7.86
N VAL A 287 15.87 10.07 6.86
CA VAL A 287 15.39 10.74 5.63
C VAL A 287 14.43 9.84 4.86
N MET A 288 14.73 8.54 4.74
CA MET A 288 13.80 7.58 4.12
C MET A 288 12.46 7.51 4.88
N LEU A 289 12.51 7.46 6.20
CA LEU A 289 11.32 7.42 7.04
C LEU A 289 10.46 8.68 6.86
N VAL A 290 11.08 9.86 6.95
CA VAL A 290 10.37 11.15 6.77
C VAL A 290 9.83 11.27 5.36
N GLY A 291 10.61 10.92 4.34
CA GLY A 291 10.18 10.92 2.95
C GLY A 291 9.01 9.97 2.69
N SER A 292 9.09 8.74 3.22
CA SER A 292 8.00 7.75 3.14
C SER A 292 6.72 8.27 3.78
N PHE A 293 6.86 8.83 4.98
CA PHE A 293 5.72 9.39 5.71
C PHE A 293 5.10 10.57 4.98
N ALA A 294 5.91 11.46 4.40
CA ALA A 294 5.43 12.60 3.63
C ALA A 294 4.64 12.16 2.39
N VAL A 295 5.12 11.15 1.65
CA VAL A 295 4.41 10.62 0.48
C VAL A 295 3.10 9.95 0.90
N LEU A 296 3.12 9.11 1.95
CA LEU A 296 1.90 8.46 2.46
C LEU A 296 0.89 9.48 2.99
N LEU A 297 1.35 10.53 3.67
CA LEU A 297 0.49 11.63 4.11
C LEU A 297 -0.14 12.32 2.91
N GLY A 298 0.63 12.60 1.86
CA GLY A 298 0.12 13.16 0.60
C GLY A 298 -0.98 12.29 -0.02
N ILE A 299 -0.76 10.96 -0.12
CA ILE A 299 -1.75 10.03 -0.63
C ILE A 299 -3.02 10.04 0.25
N ASN A 300 -2.88 10.01 1.58
CA ASN A 300 -4.01 10.05 2.51
C ASN A 300 -4.81 11.37 2.41
N LEU A 301 -4.13 12.48 2.21
CA LEU A 301 -4.80 13.78 1.98
C LEU A 301 -5.58 13.79 0.66
N LEU A 302 -5.01 13.22 -0.40
CA LEU A 302 -5.71 13.05 -1.68
C LEU A 302 -6.95 12.17 -1.53
N GLN A 303 -6.87 11.06 -0.78
CA GLN A 303 -8.02 10.20 -0.47
C GLN A 303 -9.12 10.96 0.27
N LYS A 304 -8.75 11.74 1.29
CA LYS A 304 -9.71 12.55 2.06
C LYS A 304 -10.39 13.61 1.19
N TRP A 305 -9.65 14.20 0.28
CA TRP A 305 -10.17 15.18 -0.67
C TRP A 305 -11.12 14.51 -1.68
N SER A 306 -10.77 13.38 -2.26
CA SER A 306 -11.60 12.61 -3.17
C SER A 306 -12.94 12.20 -2.54
N ARG A 307 -12.92 11.67 -1.32
CA ARG A 307 -14.16 11.28 -0.60
C ARG A 307 -15.12 12.45 -0.32
N ARG A 308 -14.60 13.68 -0.20
CA ARG A 308 -15.46 14.87 0.03
C ARG A 308 -16.23 15.28 -1.21
N HIS A 309 -15.67 15.03 -2.41
CA HIS A 309 -16.28 15.41 -3.69
C HIS A 309 -17.29 14.37 -4.20
N HIS A 310 -17.29 13.15 -3.68
CA HIS A 310 -18.26 12.11 -4.04
C HIS A 310 -19.48 12.03 -3.09
N ARG A 311 -19.54 12.88 -2.06
CA ARG A 311 -20.69 12.97 -1.13
C ARG A 311 -21.67 14.10 -1.49
N ILE A 312 -21.57 14.67 -2.66
CA ILE A 312 -22.55 15.61 -3.25
C ILE A 312 -23.18 14.86 -4.44
#